data_cf6f2ea2a43aa15a417d9ad143ce3871
#
_entry.id   cf6f2ea2a43aa15a417d9ad143ce3871
#
_cell.length_a   1.000
_cell.length_b   1.000
_cell.length_c   1.000
_cell.angle_alpha   90.00
_cell.angle_beta   90.00
_cell.angle_gamma   90.00
#
_symmetry.space_group_name_H-M   'P 1'
#
loop_
_entity.id
_entity.type
_entity.pdbx_description
1 polymer ?
#
loop_
_entity_poly.entity_id
_entity_poly.type
_entity_poly.pdbx_seq_one_letter_code
_entity_poly.pdbx_strand_id
1 'polypeptide(L)'
;MRPRSLFPFAAIGMAFLMAAPVAAHCDGLDGPVVTAARTALDSGDPNLVLIWVQPRDEAEVRQAFAQAIAVRKLNAQARDLADRYFFETLVRLHRAGEGETYTGLK
;
A
#
# COMPACT_ATOMS: atom_id res chain seq x y z
N MET A 1 -25.99 1.88 -39.07
CA MET A 1 -26.23 0.58 -38.54
C MET A 1 -25.03 -0.02 -37.85
N ARG A 2 -24.00 -0.25 -38.61
CA ARG A 2 -22.81 -0.86 -38.11
C ARG A 2 -22.17 -0.17 -36.94
N PRO A 3 -22.10 1.18 -36.92
CA PRO A 3 -21.44 1.89 -35.84
C PRO A 3 -22.07 1.64 -34.47
N ARG A 4 -23.35 1.34 -34.47
CA ARG A 4 -24.05 1.19 -33.20
C ARG A 4 -23.59 0.01 -32.40
N SER A 5 -23.17 -1.07 -33.05
CA SER A 5 -22.75 -2.26 -32.36
C SER A 5 -21.41 -2.07 -31.65
N LEU A 6 -20.65 -1.04 -32.03
CA LEU A 6 -19.36 -0.79 -31.38
C LEU A 6 -19.52 -0.12 -30.03
N PHE A 7 -20.57 0.66 -29.84
CA PHE A 7 -20.76 1.37 -28.57
C PHE A 7 -20.91 0.45 -27.36
N PRO A 8 -21.70 -0.62 -27.44
CA PRO A 8 -21.81 -1.52 -26.31
C PRO A 8 -20.48 -2.13 -25.90
N PHE A 9 -19.63 -2.44 -26.86
CA PHE A 9 -18.31 -2.98 -26.56
C PHE A 9 -17.44 -1.97 -25.84
N ALA A 10 -17.47 -0.73 -26.29
CA ALA A 10 -16.69 0.31 -25.64
C ALA A 10 -17.14 0.53 -24.21
N ALA A 11 -18.44 0.52 -23.97
CA ALA A 11 -18.97 0.71 -22.63
C ALA A 11 -18.57 -0.42 -21.71
N ILE A 12 -18.61 -1.66 -22.19
CA ILE A 12 -18.20 -2.82 -21.41
C ILE A 12 -16.73 -2.76 -21.08
N GLY A 13 -15.90 -2.37 -22.04
CA GLY A 13 -14.47 -2.25 -21.84
C GLY A 13 -14.12 -1.22 -20.78
N MET A 14 -14.82 -0.10 -20.79
CA MET A 14 -14.54 0.93 -19.78
C MET A 14 -14.96 0.48 -18.38
N ALA A 15 -16.09 -0.20 -18.26
CA ALA A 15 -16.50 -0.71 -16.96
C ALA A 15 -15.49 -1.71 -16.41
N PHE A 16 -14.95 -2.56 -17.27
CA PHE A 16 -13.95 -3.52 -16.86
C PHE A 16 -12.67 -2.83 -16.38
N LEU A 17 -12.22 -1.80 -17.09
CA LEU A 17 -11.03 -1.06 -16.71
C LEU A 17 -11.21 -0.34 -15.37
N MET A 18 -12.41 0.13 -15.09
CA MET A 18 -12.68 0.82 -13.83
C MET A 18 -12.67 -0.12 -12.63
N ALA A 19 -12.92 -1.41 -12.84
CA ALA A 19 -12.92 -2.38 -11.76
C ALA A 19 -11.51 -2.75 -11.30
N ALA A 20 -10.50 -2.65 -12.18
CA ALA A 20 -9.15 -3.11 -11.87
C ALA A 20 -8.35 -2.21 -10.93
N PRO A 21 -8.46 -0.86 -10.99
CA PRO A 21 -7.55 0.01 -10.25
C PRO A 21 -7.68 -0.04 -8.73
N VAL A 22 -8.78 -0.54 -8.20
CA VAL A 22 -9.01 -0.48 -6.75
C VAL A 22 -7.96 -1.29 -5.98
N ALA A 23 -7.68 -2.53 -6.39
CA ALA A 23 -6.69 -3.38 -5.73
C ALA A 23 -5.29 -2.80 -5.89
N ALA A 24 -4.95 -2.31 -7.08
CA ALA A 24 -3.65 -1.74 -7.34
C ALA A 24 -3.43 -0.46 -6.53
N HIS A 25 -4.50 0.27 -6.24
CA HIS A 25 -4.40 1.52 -5.48
C HIS A 25 -3.91 1.28 -4.06
N CYS A 26 -4.31 0.20 -3.41
CA CYS A 26 -3.86 -0.11 -2.05
C CYS A 26 -2.36 -0.40 -2.00
N ASP A 27 -1.80 -0.97 -3.08
CA ASP A 27 -0.37 -1.27 -3.16
C ASP A 27 0.45 -0.10 -3.70
N GLY A 28 -0.20 0.99 -4.07
CA GLY A 28 0.47 2.12 -4.71
C GLY A 28 1.23 2.98 -3.74
N LEU A 29 2.35 3.53 -4.22
CA LEU A 29 3.14 4.49 -3.44
C LEU A 29 2.34 5.75 -3.09
N ASP A 30 1.30 6.03 -3.87
CA ASP A 30 0.40 7.16 -3.61
C ASP A 30 -0.90 6.73 -2.94
N GLY A 31 -1.03 5.45 -2.63
CA GLY A 31 -2.25 4.90 -2.05
C GLY A 31 -2.41 5.22 -0.58
N PRO A 32 -3.57 4.89 -0.01
CA PRO A 32 -3.88 5.27 1.37
C PRO A 32 -2.99 4.58 2.41
N VAL A 33 -2.58 3.34 2.16
CA VAL A 33 -1.76 2.61 3.12
C VAL A 33 -0.37 3.22 3.20
N VAL A 34 0.27 3.49 2.06
CA VAL A 34 1.60 4.08 2.04
C VAL A 34 1.55 5.53 2.53
N THR A 35 0.49 6.27 2.22
CA THR A 35 0.32 7.63 2.74
C THR A 35 0.27 7.62 4.27
N ALA A 36 -0.48 6.71 4.85
CA ALA A 36 -0.52 6.57 6.30
C ALA A 36 0.84 6.17 6.88
N ALA A 37 1.57 5.30 6.17
CA ALA A 37 2.91 4.89 6.59
C ALA A 37 3.87 6.08 6.60
N ARG A 38 3.83 6.94 5.60
CA ARG A 38 4.67 8.15 5.56
C ARG A 38 4.38 9.04 6.76
N THR A 39 3.11 9.27 7.03
CA THR A 39 2.71 10.10 8.17
C THR A 39 3.19 9.48 9.48
N ALA A 40 3.07 8.17 9.62
CA ALA A 40 3.53 7.46 10.82
C ALA A 40 5.04 7.63 11.01
N LEU A 41 5.82 7.44 9.94
CA LEU A 41 7.27 7.57 10.03
C LEU A 41 7.70 9.01 10.34
N ASP A 42 7.04 9.98 9.73
CA ASP A 42 7.39 11.39 9.96
C ASP A 42 7.03 11.85 11.36
N SER A 43 5.94 11.33 11.93
CA SER A 43 5.48 11.72 13.26
C SER A 43 6.02 10.82 14.37
N GLY A 44 6.56 9.65 14.04
CA GLY A 44 7.04 8.70 15.03
C GLY A 44 5.92 7.93 15.73
N ASP A 45 4.74 7.84 15.14
CA ASP A 45 3.58 7.20 15.75
C ASP A 45 3.12 5.98 14.95
N PRO A 46 3.46 4.76 15.37
CA PRO A 46 3.06 3.55 14.66
C PRO A 46 1.56 3.27 14.76
N ASN A 47 0.86 3.86 15.72
CA ASN A 47 -0.56 3.61 15.88
C ASN A 47 -1.37 4.07 14.67
N LEU A 48 -0.83 5.00 13.88
CA LEU A 48 -1.52 5.54 12.72
C LEU A 48 -1.73 4.51 11.61
N VAL A 49 -0.98 3.40 11.63
CA VAL A 49 -1.08 2.37 10.58
C VAL A 49 -1.71 1.07 11.06
N LEU A 50 -2.01 0.94 12.34
CA LEU A 50 -2.50 -0.35 12.86
C LEU A 50 -3.89 -0.70 12.34
N ILE A 51 -4.67 0.27 11.92
CA ILE A 51 -5.99 0.01 11.32
C ILE A 51 -5.90 -0.77 10.01
N TRP A 52 -4.72 -0.80 9.39
CA TRP A 52 -4.54 -1.44 8.09
C TRP A 52 -4.17 -2.92 8.20
N VAL A 53 -3.94 -3.43 9.42
CA VAL A 53 -3.51 -4.82 9.62
C VAL A 53 -4.39 -5.51 10.64
N GLN A 54 -4.30 -6.85 10.66
CA GLN A 54 -5.01 -7.66 11.64
C GLN A 54 -4.28 -7.56 13.00
N PRO A 55 -5.01 -7.71 14.12
CA PRO A 55 -4.37 -7.65 15.44
C PRO A 55 -3.17 -8.59 15.60
N ARG A 56 -3.22 -9.76 14.97
CA ARG A 56 -2.12 -10.72 15.05
C ARG A 56 -0.84 -10.23 14.38
N ASP A 57 -0.93 -9.23 13.51
CA ASP A 57 0.21 -8.70 12.77
C ASP A 57 0.75 -7.39 13.36
N GLU A 58 0.09 -6.85 14.39
CA GLU A 58 0.50 -5.56 14.96
C GLU A 58 1.91 -5.59 15.52
N ALA A 59 2.30 -6.70 16.15
CA ALA A 59 3.65 -6.81 16.71
C ALA A 59 4.72 -6.72 15.63
N GLU A 60 4.50 -7.36 14.51
CA GLU A 60 5.43 -7.29 13.37
C GLU A 60 5.51 -5.88 12.80
N VAL A 61 4.38 -5.19 12.70
CA VAL A 61 4.35 -3.80 12.24
C VAL A 61 5.16 -2.92 13.18
N ARG A 62 4.95 -3.05 14.50
CA ARG A 62 5.67 -2.23 15.47
C ARG A 62 7.17 -2.49 15.44
N GLN A 63 7.57 -3.74 15.24
CA GLN A 63 8.98 -4.09 15.15
C GLN A 63 9.62 -3.48 13.90
N ALA A 64 8.96 -3.62 12.76
CA ALA A 64 9.46 -3.03 11.50
C ALA A 64 9.53 -1.51 11.61
N PHE A 65 8.53 -0.90 12.26
CA PHE A 65 8.50 0.53 12.46
C PHE A 65 9.70 1.00 13.29
N ALA A 66 9.98 0.33 14.40
CA ALA A 66 11.10 0.69 15.27
C ALA A 66 12.43 0.59 14.52
N GLN A 67 12.61 -0.44 13.71
CA GLN A 67 13.81 -0.59 12.89
C GLN A 67 13.91 0.54 11.86
N ALA A 68 12.83 0.83 11.18
CA ALA A 68 12.82 1.90 10.18
C ALA A 68 13.14 3.27 10.81
N ILE A 69 12.55 3.57 11.95
CA ILE A 69 12.80 4.83 12.66
C ILE A 69 14.30 4.96 13.00
N ALA A 70 14.92 3.90 13.46
CA ALA A 70 16.33 3.94 13.85
C ALA A 70 17.24 4.18 12.63
N VAL A 71 16.95 3.48 11.53
CA VAL A 71 17.80 3.52 10.35
C VAL A 71 17.62 4.81 9.55
N ARG A 72 16.38 5.30 9.45
CA ARG A 72 16.08 6.49 8.62
C ARG A 72 16.76 7.76 9.12
N LYS A 73 17.26 7.74 10.34
CA LYS A 73 17.93 8.91 10.93
C LYS A 73 19.39 9.03 10.50
N LEU A 74 19.96 8.00 9.90
CA LEU A 74 21.40 7.96 9.66
C LEU A 74 21.84 8.89 8.52
N ASN A 75 21.13 8.86 7.41
CA ASN A 75 21.38 9.75 6.27
C ASN A 75 20.22 9.59 5.26
N ALA A 76 20.27 10.35 4.16
CA ALA A 76 19.20 10.37 3.17
C ALA A 76 19.02 9.01 2.48
N GLN A 77 20.12 8.33 2.16
CA GLN A 77 20.02 7.02 1.51
C GLN A 77 19.43 5.98 2.46
N ALA A 78 19.85 5.99 3.72
CA ALA A 78 19.32 5.09 4.72
C ALA A 78 17.83 5.34 4.94
N ARG A 79 17.41 6.60 4.91
CA ARG A 79 15.99 6.96 5.04
C ARG A 79 15.16 6.37 3.92
N ASP A 80 15.61 6.54 2.68
CA ASP A 80 14.86 6.01 1.53
C ASP A 80 14.70 4.49 1.64
N LEU A 81 15.76 3.80 2.01
CA LEU A 81 15.73 2.36 2.13
C LEU A 81 14.84 1.90 3.30
N ALA A 82 14.98 2.56 4.45
CA ALA A 82 14.20 2.22 5.64
C ALA A 82 12.71 2.47 5.41
N ASP A 83 12.36 3.58 4.78
CA ASP A 83 10.97 3.90 4.50
C ASP A 83 10.37 2.89 3.54
N ARG A 84 11.10 2.51 2.49
CA ARG A 84 10.63 1.49 1.55
C ARG A 84 10.44 0.14 2.24
N TYR A 85 11.36 -0.25 3.10
CA TYR A 85 11.22 -1.47 3.87
C TYR A 85 9.92 -1.46 4.68
N PHE A 86 9.63 -0.34 5.33
CA PHE A 86 8.42 -0.24 6.12
C PHE A 86 7.16 -0.25 5.25
N PHE A 87 7.17 0.44 4.12
CA PHE A 87 6.04 0.43 3.20
C PHE A 87 5.75 -0.98 2.71
N GLU A 88 6.78 -1.72 2.31
CA GLU A 88 6.60 -3.08 1.82
C GLU A 88 6.09 -4.01 2.91
N THR A 89 6.59 -3.88 4.12
CA THR A 89 6.12 -4.69 5.23
C THR A 89 4.66 -4.43 5.51
N LEU A 90 4.28 -3.16 5.60
CA LEU A 90 2.91 -2.78 5.92
C LEU A 90 1.93 -3.22 4.85
N VAL A 91 2.25 -2.96 3.58
CA VAL A 91 1.36 -3.32 2.47
C VAL A 91 1.23 -4.84 2.37
N ARG A 92 2.33 -5.57 2.54
CA ARG A 92 2.29 -7.03 2.52
C ARG A 92 1.34 -7.57 3.59
N LEU A 93 1.46 -7.07 4.81
CA LEU A 93 0.61 -7.53 5.91
C LEU A 93 -0.84 -7.10 5.72
N HIS A 94 -1.06 -5.90 5.19
CA HIS A 94 -2.40 -5.43 4.87
C HIS A 94 -3.08 -6.35 3.84
N ARG A 95 -2.36 -6.69 2.77
CA ARG A 95 -2.88 -7.58 1.73
C ARG A 95 -3.15 -8.98 2.29
N ALA A 96 -2.22 -9.51 3.06
CA ALA A 96 -2.39 -10.83 3.67
C ALA A 96 -3.61 -10.86 4.60
N GLY A 97 -3.84 -9.79 5.34
CA GLY A 97 -5.00 -9.68 6.22
C GLY A 97 -6.32 -9.68 5.48
N GLU A 98 -6.31 -9.28 4.21
CA GLU A 98 -7.49 -9.33 3.34
C GLU A 98 -7.57 -10.62 2.54
N GLY A 99 -6.64 -11.55 2.73
CA GLY A 99 -6.61 -12.79 1.97
C GLY A 99 -6.09 -12.62 0.55
N GLU A 100 -5.35 -11.55 0.29
CA GLU A 100 -4.84 -11.22 -1.04
C GLU A 100 -3.35 -11.48 -1.14
N THR A 101 -2.89 -11.80 -2.33
CA THR A 101 -1.46 -12.03 -2.58
C THR A 101 -0.76 -10.69 -2.80
N TYR A 102 0.36 -10.50 -2.10
CA TYR A 102 1.19 -9.33 -2.29
C TYR A 102 2.09 -9.53 -3.53
N THR A 103 2.06 -8.56 -4.43
CA THR A 103 2.84 -8.63 -5.68
C THR A 103 3.82 -7.46 -5.80
N GLY A 104 4.12 -6.80 -4.70
CA GLY A 104 5.05 -5.68 -4.70
C GLY A 104 4.34 -4.34 -4.66
N LEU A 105 5.07 -3.31 -4.29
CA LEU A 105 4.55 -1.94 -4.31
C LEU A 105 4.34 -1.47 -5.74
N LYS A 106 3.29 -0.75 -5.97
CA LYS A 106 2.96 -0.18 -7.28
C LYS A 106 3.16 1.32 -7.25
#